data_866e96e7e8c108a47ade60da59b2f39a
#
_entry.id   866e96e7e8c108a47ade60da59b2f39a
#
_cell.length_a   1.000
_cell.length_b   1.000
_cell.length_c   1.000
_cell.angle_alpha   90.00
_cell.angle_beta   90.00
_cell.angle_gamma   90.00
#
_symmetry.space_group_name_H-M   'P 1'
#
loop_
_entity.id
_entity.type
_entity.pdbx_description
1 polymer ?
#
loop_
_entity_poly.entity_id
_entity_poly.type
_entity_poly.pdbx_seq_one_letter_code
_entity_poly.pdbx_strand_id
1 'polypeptide(L)'
;MDMLLNFIDIFIHLDQHLSLLIQSFGGWAYLIVFLVIFCETGLVVTPILPGDSLLFGLGAIAAMGALKVEWLFVMLSIAAIAGDTVNYMIGHYVGPRVFARESGRFFKKEYLERTHRFYEKYGGKTIVIARFVPIIRTFAPFVAGIGSMTYSRFIAYNIVGGISWIALFIFGGYCFGNLSIVKRNFTLVIFAIIFISILPGVIEYVRQRRQIP
;
A
#
# COMPACT_ATOMS: atom_id res chain seq x y z
N MET A 1 -23.19 -12.74 -8.40
CA MET A 1 -23.49 -12.40 -6.99
C MET A 1 -22.55 -13.15 -6.06
N ASP A 2 -22.30 -14.42 -6.33
CA ASP A 2 -21.45 -15.31 -5.48
C ASP A 2 -19.99 -14.87 -5.38
N MET A 3 -19.43 -14.34 -6.47
CA MET A 3 -18.04 -13.85 -6.47
C MET A 3 -17.83 -12.63 -5.56
N LEU A 4 -18.81 -11.75 -5.49
CA LEU A 4 -18.77 -10.57 -4.62
C LEU A 4 -18.98 -10.96 -3.14
N LEU A 5 -19.86 -11.93 -2.88
CA LEU A 5 -20.07 -12.48 -1.54
C LEU A 5 -18.85 -13.23 -1.04
N ASN A 6 -18.21 -14.04 -1.87
CA ASN A 6 -16.95 -14.73 -1.54
C ASN A 6 -15.82 -13.73 -1.28
N PHE A 7 -15.76 -12.63 -2.05
CA PHE A 7 -14.78 -11.59 -1.83
C PHE A 7 -14.98 -10.91 -0.47
N ILE A 8 -16.22 -10.58 -0.12
CA ILE A 8 -16.58 -9.99 1.18
C ILE A 8 -16.27 -10.98 2.32
N ASP A 9 -16.55 -12.27 2.13
CA ASP A 9 -16.29 -13.31 3.12
C ASP A 9 -14.79 -13.45 3.44
N ILE A 10 -13.93 -13.40 2.40
CA ILE A 10 -12.47 -13.39 2.59
C ILE A 10 -12.02 -12.22 3.46
N PHE A 11 -12.65 -11.06 3.31
CA PHE A 11 -12.32 -9.87 4.12
C PHE A 11 -12.82 -9.98 5.57
N ILE A 12 -14.02 -10.53 5.76
CA ILE A 12 -14.63 -10.67 7.09
C ILE A 12 -13.90 -11.74 7.92
N HIS A 13 -13.46 -12.83 7.26
CA HIS A 13 -12.77 -13.97 7.90
C HIS A 13 -11.29 -14.07 7.49
N LEU A 14 -10.64 -12.91 7.36
CA LEU A 14 -9.25 -12.82 6.90
C LEU A 14 -8.30 -13.63 7.78
N ASP A 15 -8.52 -13.65 9.10
CA ASP A 15 -7.76 -14.42 10.07
C ASP A 15 -7.86 -15.93 9.83
N GLN A 16 -9.05 -16.44 9.54
CA GLN A 16 -9.29 -17.85 9.27
C GLN A 16 -8.68 -18.27 7.94
N HIS A 17 -8.90 -17.48 6.89
CA HIS A 17 -8.34 -17.73 5.56
C HIS A 17 -6.81 -17.69 5.57
N LEU A 18 -6.20 -16.72 6.27
CA LEU A 18 -4.75 -16.65 6.44
C LEU A 18 -4.21 -17.84 7.23
N SER A 19 -4.88 -18.21 8.32
CA SER A 19 -4.45 -19.38 9.13
C SER A 19 -4.52 -20.68 8.32
N LEU A 20 -5.58 -20.88 7.55
CA LEU A 20 -5.73 -22.04 6.66
C LEU A 20 -4.66 -22.03 5.54
N LEU A 21 -4.37 -20.87 4.96
CA LEU A 21 -3.34 -20.73 3.94
C LEU A 21 -1.97 -21.08 4.50
N ILE A 22 -1.64 -20.60 5.70
CA ILE A 22 -0.36 -20.91 6.35
C ILE A 22 -0.24 -22.40 6.70
N GLN A 23 -1.31 -23.02 7.23
CA GLN A 23 -1.34 -24.44 7.56
C GLN A 23 -1.24 -25.32 6.30
N SER A 24 -1.89 -24.93 5.20
CA SER A 24 -1.92 -25.71 3.96
C SER A 24 -0.62 -25.58 3.16
N PHE A 25 -0.03 -24.38 3.12
CA PHE A 25 1.11 -24.08 2.27
C PHE A 25 2.45 -23.97 3.00
N GLY A 26 2.46 -23.97 4.36
CA GLY A 26 3.69 -23.91 5.15
C GLY A 26 4.62 -22.77 4.70
N GLY A 27 5.84 -23.08 4.29
CA GLY A 27 6.83 -22.10 3.83
C GLY A 27 6.42 -21.30 2.57
N TRP A 28 5.56 -21.86 1.70
CA TRP A 28 5.05 -21.18 0.52
C TRP A 28 4.14 -19.99 0.85
N ALA A 29 3.56 -19.98 2.06
CA ALA A 29 2.75 -18.86 2.52
C ALA A 29 3.53 -17.52 2.46
N TYR A 30 4.82 -17.53 2.78
CA TYR A 30 5.68 -16.35 2.67
C TYR A 30 5.75 -15.81 1.24
N LEU A 31 5.90 -16.71 0.25
CA LEU A 31 5.96 -16.31 -1.16
C LEU A 31 4.63 -15.74 -1.64
N ILE A 32 3.51 -16.35 -1.25
CA ILE A 32 2.17 -15.88 -1.63
C ILE A 32 1.96 -14.46 -1.09
N VAL A 33 2.25 -14.24 0.19
CA VAL A 33 2.08 -12.92 0.81
C VAL A 33 3.04 -11.89 0.22
N PHE A 34 4.28 -12.29 -0.08
CA PHE A 34 5.23 -11.46 -0.83
C PHE A 34 4.64 -10.99 -2.16
N LEU A 35 4.10 -11.92 -2.96
CA LEU A 35 3.50 -11.59 -4.25
C LEU A 35 2.27 -10.69 -4.11
N VAL A 36 1.43 -10.92 -3.10
CA VAL A 36 0.26 -10.06 -2.83
C VAL A 36 0.70 -8.63 -2.56
N ILE A 37 1.65 -8.40 -1.64
CA ILE A 37 2.14 -7.06 -1.30
C ILE A 37 2.89 -6.43 -2.49
N PHE A 38 3.69 -7.22 -3.20
CA PHE A 38 4.38 -6.75 -4.40
C PHE A 38 3.40 -6.29 -5.49
N CYS A 39 2.35 -7.06 -5.77
CA CYS A 39 1.34 -6.69 -6.76
C CYS A 39 0.51 -5.49 -6.30
N GLU A 40 0.15 -5.42 -5.01
CA GLU A 40 -0.61 -4.29 -4.45
C GLU A 40 0.15 -2.96 -4.60
N THR A 41 1.45 -2.96 -4.33
CA THR A 41 2.28 -1.74 -4.41
C THR A 41 2.77 -1.46 -5.83
N GLY A 42 3.00 -2.51 -6.62
CA GLY A 42 3.56 -2.40 -7.97
C GLY A 42 2.55 -2.10 -9.07
N LEU A 43 1.29 -2.52 -8.90
CA LEU A 43 0.24 -2.32 -9.88
C LEU A 43 -0.63 -1.12 -9.51
N VAL A 44 -0.67 -0.12 -10.41
CA VAL A 44 -1.46 1.11 -10.22
C VAL A 44 -2.97 0.85 -10.10
N VAL A 45 -3.42 -0.32 -10.58
CA VAL A 45 -4.85 -0.65 -10.77
C VAL A 45 -5.49 -1.35 -9.56
N THR A 46 -4.72 -1.73 -8.56
CA THR A 46 -5.20 -2.55 -7.44
C THR A 46 -5.27 -1.85 -6.07
N PRO A 47 -5.90 -0.65 -5.93
CA PRO A 47 -6.10 -0.04 -4.61
C PRO A 47 -7.15 -0.77 -3.75
N ILE A 48 -7.61 -1.95 -4.20
CA ILE A 48 -8.74 -2.69 -3.61
C ILE A 48 -8.27 -3.67 -2.54
N LEU A 49 -7.00 -4.08 -2.56
CA LEU A 49 -6.47 -5.01 -1.57
C LEU A 49 -6.20 -4.29 -0.24
N PRO A 50 -6.68 -4.83 0.90
CA PRO A 50 -6.49 -4.20 2.20
C PRO A 50 -5.11 -4.56 2.78
N GLY A 51 -4.03 -4.08 2.16
CA GLY A 51 -2.67 -4.37 2.59
C GLY A 51 -2.40 -4.06 4.07
N ASP A 52 -2.96 -2.97 4.57
CA ASP A 52 -2.79 -2.56 5.97
C ASP A 52 -3.35 -3.62 6.93
N SER A 53 -4.58 -4.10 6.68
CA SER A 53 -5.20 -5.14 7.50
C SER A 53 -4.56 -6.51 7.28
N LEU A 54 -4.11 -6.82 6.07
CA LEU A 54 -3.35 -8.03 5.77
C LEU A 54 -2.04 -8.06 6.57
N LEU A 55 -1.27 -6.98 6.56
CA LEU A 55 -0.03 -6.85 7.31
C LEU A 55 -0.26 -6.97 8.82
N PHE A 56 -1.30 -6.31 9.34
CA PHE A 56 -1.67 -6.41 10.74
C PHE A 56 -2.06 -7.85 11.10
N GLY A 57 -2.88 -8.52 10.28
CA GLY A 57 -3.28 -9.91 10.46
C GLY A 57 -2.09 -10.87 10.48
N LEU A 58 -1.13 -10.70 9.57
CA LEU A 58 0.10 -11.48 9.53
C LEU A 58 0.96 -11.28 10.79
N GLY A 59 1.06 -10.04 11.26
CA GLY A 59 1.71 -9.73 12.53
C GLY A 59 1.06 -10.45 13.72
N ALA A 60 -0.27 -10.43 13.79
CA ALA A 60 -1.02 -11.14 14.84
C ALA A 60 -0.84 -12.65 14.77
N ILE A 61 -0.84 -13.25 13.58
CA ILE A 61 -0.58 -14.68 13.38
C ILE A 61 0.88 -15.03 13.73
N ALA A 62 1.83 -14.17 13.42
CA ALA A 62 3.22 -14.36 13.83
C ALA A 62 3.38 -14.34 15.36
N ALA A 63 2.60 -13.52 16.07
CA ALA A 63 2.58 -13.51 17.53
C ALA A 63 2.03 -14.81 18.15
N MET A 64 1.24 -15.58 17.40
CA MET A 64 0.78 -16.93 17.78
C MET A 64 1.82 -18.03 17.46
N GLY A 65 2.98 -17.66 16.90
CA GLY A 65 4.08 -18.60 16.60
C GLY A 65 3.97 -19.34 15.26
N ALA A 66 2.93 -19.07 14.45
CA ALA A 66 2.76 -19.74 13.15
C ALA A 66 3.75 -19.24 12.08
N LEU A 67 4.24 -18.01 12.21
CA LEU A 67 5.19 -17.38 11.29
C LEU A 67 6.28 -16.65 12.09
N LYS A 68 7.47 -16.54 11.51
CA LYS A 68 8.57 -15.74 12.09
C LYS A 68 8.43 -14.28 11.68
N VAL A 69 8.22 -13.39 12.65
CA VAL A 69 7.97 -11.96 12.41
C VAL A 69 9.14 -11.27 11.71
N GLU A 70 10.38 -11.69 12.01
CA GLU A 70 11.59 -11.14 11.41
C GLU A 70 11.63 -11.39 9.89
N TRP A 71 11.31 -12.63 9.48
CA TRP A 71 11.25 -13.00 8.06
C TRP A 71 10.12 -12.27 7.34
N LEU A 72 8.94 -12.17 7.97
CA LEU A 72 7.83 -11.37 7.41
C LEU A 72 8.25 -9.93 7.21
N PHE A 73 8.84 -9.31 8.22
CA PHE A 73 9.27 -7.91 8.16
C PHE A 73 10.26 -7.67 7.00
N VAL A 74 11.31 -8.48 6.91
CA VAL A 74 12.34 -8.33 5.87
C VAL A 74 11.74 -8.57 4.48
N MET A 75 11.07 -9.69 4.28
CA MET A 75 10.51 -10.06 2.97
C MET A 75 9.47 -9.07 2.48
N LEU A 76 8.55 -8.64 3.35
CA LEU A 76 7.49 -7.74 2.94
C LEU A 76 8.00 -6.31 2.75
N SER A 77 9.05 -5.90 3.46
CA SER A 77 9.77 -4.66 3.17
C SER A 77 10.39 -4.68 1.78
N ILE A 78 11.03 -5.79 1.40
CA ILE A 78 11.57 -5.97 0.04
C ILE A 78 10.45 -5.95 -0.99
N ALA A 79 9.34 -6.66 -0.74
CA ALA A 79 8.19 -6.69 -1.65
C ALA A 79 7.62 -5.29 -1.90
N ALA A 80 7.41 -4.51 -0.83
CA ALA A 80 6.85 -3.17 -0.91
C ALA A 80 7.80 -2.20 -1.65
N ILE A 81 9.11 -2.25 -1.36
CA ILE A 81 10.11 -1.41 -2.02
C ILE A 81 10.25 -1.77 -3.50
N ALA A 82 10.29 -3.07 -3.82
CA ALA A 82 10.38 -3.54 -5.19
C ALA A 82 9.11 -3.22 -5.99
N GLY A 83 7.92 -3.41 -5.40
CA GLY A 83 6.66 -3.06 -6.02
C GLY A 83 6.58 -1.58 -6.40
N ASP A 84 6.83 -0.68 -5.44
CA ASP A 84 6.84 0.76 -5.72
C ASP A 84 7.91 1.15 -6.77
N THR A 85 9.04 0.45 -6.78
CA THR A 85 10.08 0.67 -7.79
C THR A 85 9.57 0.33 -9.19
N VAL A 86 8.88 -0.80 -9.34
CA VAL A 86 8.23 -1.17 -10.61
C VAL A 86 7.17 -0.15 -11.00
N ASN A 87 6.35 0.28 -10.05
CA ASN A 87 5.33 1.30 -10.25
C ASN A 87 5.93 2.64 -10.72
N TYR A 88 7.01 3.09 -10.08
CA TYR A 88 7.78 4.26 -10.50
C TYR A 88 8.33 4.09 -11.93
N MET A 89 8.92 2.94 -12.25
CA MET A 89 9.45 2.66 -13.59
C MET A 89 8.35 2.71 -14.65
N ILE A 90 7.19 2.11 -14.37
CA ILE A 90 6.01 2.20 -15.26
C ILE A 90 5.66 3.66 -15.51
N GLY A 91 5.57 4.48 -14.46
CA GLY A 91 5.31 5.91 -14.57
C GLY A 91 6.36 6.65 -15.42
N HIS A 92 7.64 6.35 -15.21
CA HIS A 92 8.75 6.96 -15.93
C HIS A 92 8.74 6.63 -17.43
N TYR A 93 8.42 5.39 -17.80
CA TYR A 93 8.35 4.98 -19.22
C TYR A 93 7.06 5.41 -19.90
N VAL A 94 5.95 5.45 -19.20
CA VAL A 94 4.63 5.81 -19.73
C VAL A 94 4.48 7.33 -19.85
N GLY A 95 5.02 8.08 -18.89
CA GLY A 95 4.90 9.53 -18.81
C GLY A 95 5.24 10.25 -20.12
N PRO A 96 6.46 10.14 -20.66
CA PRO A 96 6.84 10.82 -21.91
C PRO A 96 5.94 10.45 -23.09
N ARG A 97 5.49 9.20 -23.19
CA ARG A 97 4.65 8.71 -24.30
C ARG A 97 3.23 9.25 -24.25
N VAL A 98 2.67 9.41 -23.07
CA VAL A 98 1.32 9.94 -22.88
C VAL A 98 1.28 11.44 -23.15
N PHE A 99 2.32 12.17 -22.77
CA PHE A 99 2.41 13.62 -22.96
C PHE A 99 2.97 14.04 -24.34
N ALA A 100 3.59 13.11 -25.09
CA ALA A 100 4.04 13.35 -26.46
C ALA A 100 2.88 13.39 -27.49
N ARG A 101 1.72 12.82 -27.14
CA ARG A 101 0.51 12.94 -27.98
C ARG A 101 -0.23 14.23 -27.63
N GLU A 102 0.01 15.27 -28.41
CA GLU A 102 -0.54 16.64 -28.25
C GLU A 102 -2.08 16.77 -28.27
N SER A 103 -2.83 15.71 -28.44
CA SER A 103 -4.28 15.76 -28.66
C SER A 103 -5.17 15.36 -27.47
N GLY A 104 -4.62 15.14 -26.28
CA GLY A 104 -5.39 14.72 -25.11
C GLY A 104 -5.85 15.89 -24.23
N ARG A 105 -7.17 16.16 -24.19
CA ARG A 105 -7.81 17.16 -23.33
C ARG A 105 -7.46 17.01 -21.83
N PHE A 106 -6.99 15.83 -21.44
CA PHE A 106 -6.65 15.45 -20.06
C PHE A 106 -5.15 15.46 -19.72
N PHE A 107 -4.25 15.44 -20.73
CA PHE A 107 -2.81 15.31 -20.51
C PHE A 107 -2.07 16.52 -21.11
N LYS A 108 -2.11 17.65 -20.41
CA LYS A 108 -1.37 18.85 -20.80
C LYS A 108 0.05 18.80 -20.23
N LYS A 109 1.04 19.22 -21.03
CA LYS A 109 2.45 19.36 -20.62
C LYS A 109 2.61 20.19 -19.33
N GLU A 110 1.71 21.15 -19.12
CA GLU A 110 1.65 21.97 -17.91
C GLU A 110 1.47 21.13 -16.63
N TYR A 111 0.65 20.05 -16.67
CA TYR A 111 0.48 19.17 -15.50
C TYR A 111 1.74 18.39 -15.20
N LEU A 112 2.50 17.96 -16.22
CA LEU A 112 3.79 17.30 -16.04
C LEU A 112 4.79 18.22 -15.35
N GLU A 113 4.92 19.45 -15.83
CA GLU A 113 5.81 20.44 -15.24
C GLU A 113 5.39 20.84 -13.82
N ARG A 114 4.08 20.90 -13.57
CA ARG A 114 3.53 21.15 -12.23
C ARG A 114 3.87 20.02 -11.27
N THR A 115 3.74 18.77 -11.72
CA THR A 115 4.09 17.57 -10.96
C THR A 115 5.59 17.51 -10.68
N HIS A 116 6.42 17.78 -11.70
CA HIS A 116 7.86 17.84 -11.53
C HIS A 116 8.26 18.89 -10.47
N ARG A 117 7.75 20.13 -10.59
CA ARG A 117 7.98 21.22 -9.61
C ARG A 117 7.48 20.86 -8.21
N PHE A 118 6.37 20.12 -8.09
CA PHE A 118 5.85 19.66 -6.82
C PHE A 118 6.84 18.71 -6.14
N TYR A 119 7.35 17.70 -6.87
CA TYR A 119 8.33 16.76 -6.32
C TYR A 119 9.70 17.39 -6.09
N GLU A 120 10.07 18.40 -6.84
CA GLU A 120 11.29 19.19 -6.57
C GLU A 120 11.15 20.01 -5.29
N LYS A 121 9.99 20.65 -5.08
CA LYS A 121 9.74 21.53 -3.92
C LYS A 121 9.50 20.75 -2.63
N TYR A 122 8.64 19.75 -2.65
CA TYR A 122 8.24 18.99 -1.46
C TYR A 122 9.05 17.71 -1.29
N GLY A 123 9.76 17.30 -2.32
CA GLY A 123 10.70 16.20 -2.32
C GLY A 123 10.08 14.86 -1.98
N GLY A 124 10.94 13.95 -1.59
CA GLY A 124 10.56 12.59 -1.27
C GLY A 124 9.72 12.42 0.01
N LYS A 125 9.57 13.45 0.84
CA LYS A 125 8.66 13.39 2.00
C LYS A 125 7.24 13.02 1.58
N THR A 126 6.82 13.46 0.40
CA THR A 126 5.52 13.11 -0.19
C THR A 126 5.38 11.59 -0.40
N ILE A 127 6.45 10.90 -0.84
CA ILE A 127 6.45 9.45 -1.03
C ILE A 127 6.23 8.73 0.30
N VAL A 128 6.89 9.18 1.38
CA VAL A 128 6.73 8.59 2.72
C VAL A 128 5.32 8.81 3.25
N ILE A 129 4.81 10.05 3.20
CA ILE A 129 3.50 10.41 3.73
C ILE A 129 2.37 9.76 2.92
N ALA A 130 2.49 9.75 1.60
CA ALA A 130 1.52 9.14 0.69
C ALA A 130 1.27 7.66 1.02
N ARG A 131 2.29 6.95 1.50
CA ARG A 131 2.22 5.53 1.83
C ARG A 131 1.20 5.20 2.92
N PHE A 132 0.90 6.16 3.79
CA PHE A 132 -0.10 6.00 4.86
C PHE A 132 -1.52 6.39 4.42
N VAL A 133 -1.72 6.78 3.16
CA VAL A 133 -3.03 7.08 2.60
C VAL A 133 -3.31 6.10 1.45
N PRO A 134 -4.21 5.12 1.61
CA PRO A 134 -4.33 3.94 0.73
C PRO A 134 -4.42 4.26 -0.76
N ILE A 135 -5.26 5.22 -1.14
CA ILE A 135 -5.42 5.60 -2.55
C ILE A 135 -4.16 6.33 -3.06
N ILE A 136 -3.61 7.25 -2.27
CA ILE A 136 -2.48 8.08 -2.69
C ILE A 136 -1.22 7.24 -2.79
N ARG A 137 -1.05 6.22 -1.95
CA ARG A 137 0.16 5.37 -1.93
C ARG A 137 0.39 4.64 -3.25
N THR A 138 -0.67 4.14 -3.90
CA THR A 138 -0.54 3.42 -5.18
C THR A 138 -0.21 4.36 -6.34
N PHE A 139 -0.67 5.60 -6.27
CA PHE A 139 -0.42 6.60 -7.31
C PHE A 139 0.88 7.39 -7.11
N ALA A 140 1.35 7.58 -5.88
CA ALA A 140 2.51 8.43 -5.59
C ALA A 140 3.79 7.98 -6.30
N PRO A 141 4.19 6.69 -6.30
CA PRO A 141 5.35 6.22 -7.06
C PRO A 141 5.19 6.40 -8.57
N PHE A 142 4.00 6.11 -9.10
CA PHE A 142 3.68 6.29 -10.52
C PHE A 142 3.82 7.75 -10.95
N VAL A 143 3.23 8.66 -10.18
CA VAL A 143 3.27 10.11 -10.44
C VAL A 143 4.69 10.67 -10.27
N ALA A 144 5.47 10.14 -9.31
CA ALA A 144 6.88 10.48 -9.16
C ALA A 144 7.70 10.06 -10.41
N GLY A 145 7.40 8.90 -10.98
CA GLY A 145 7.98 8.44 -12.24
C GLY A 145 7.61 9.33 -13.42
N ILE A 146 6.33 9.67 -13.58
CA ILE A 146 5.85 10.61 -14.61
C ILE A 146 6.51 11.98 -14.46
N GLY A 147 6.62 12.50 -13.25
CA GLY A 147 7.23 13.78 -12.93
C GLY A 147 8.76 13.78 -13.03
N SER A 148 9.37 12.67 -13.50
CA SER A 148 10.82 12.53 -13.67
C SER A 148 11.61 12.88 -12.41
N MET A 149 11.09 12.48 -11.23
CA MET A 149 11.82 12.56 -9.98
C MET A 149 13.11 11.73 -10.09
N THR A 150 14.25 12.23 -9.62
CA THR A 150 15.50 11.50 -9.65
C THR A 150 15.40 10.17 -8.89
N TYR A 151 15.73 9.06 -9.55
CA TYR A 151 15.58 7.71 -8.98
C TYR A 151 16.28 7.53 -7.63
N SER A 152 17.48 8.10 -7.45
CA SER A 152 18.22 8.02 -6.19
C SER A 152 17.48 8.70 -5.02
N ARG A 153 16.77 9.79 -5.29
CA ARG A 153 15.91 10.43 -4.30
C ARG A 153 14.66 9.58 -4.03
N PHE A 154 14.02 9.10 -5.10
CA PHE A 154 12.85 8.23 -4.97
C PHE A 154 13.15 7.00 -4.11
N ILE A 155 14.21 6.24 -4.45
CA ILE A 155 14.52 4.98 -3.75
C ILE A 155 14.85 5.19 -2.27
N ALA A 156 15.54 6.29 -1.91
CA ALA A 156 15.83 6.60 -0.51
C ALA A 156 14.55 6.79 0.32
N TYR A 157 13.59 7.55 -0.20
CA TYR A 157 12.31 7.77 0.49
C TYR A 157 11.39 6.55 0.40
N ASN A 158 11.47 5.77 -0.68
CA ASN A 158 10.76 4.51 -0.83
C ASN A 158 11.21 3.49 0.21
N ILE A 159 12.51 3.36 0.46
CA ILE A 159 13.07 2.47 1.50
C ILE A 159 12.56 2.90 2.88
N VAL A 160 12.72 4.18 3.24
CA VAL A 160 12.27 4.69 4.54
C VAL A 160 10.75 4.50 4.71
N GLY A 161 9.96 4.89 3.72
CA GLY A 161 8.51 4.75 3.75
C GLY A 161 8.07 3.29 3.81
N GLY A 162 8.70 2.40 3.00
CA GLY A 162 8.39 0.98 2.95
C GLY A 162 8.65 0.28 4.28
N ILE A 163 9.84 0.47 4.82
CA ILE A 163 10.22 -0.09 6.12
C ILE A 163 9.30 0.43 7.22
N SER A 164 9.03 1.75 7.27
CA SER A 164 8.17 2.35 8.29
C SER A 164 6.74 1.82 8.24
N TRP A 165 6.18 1.68 7.03
CA TRP A 165 4.83 1.17 6.81
C TRP A 165 4.71 -0.30 7.23
N ILE A 166 5.62 -1.16 6.74
CA ILE A 166 5.64 -2.59 7.11
C ILE A 166 5.87 -2.76 8.63
N ALA A 167 6.81 -1.98 9.21
CA ALA A 167 7.07 -2.02 10.64
C ALA A 167 5.82 -1.68 11.46
N LEU A 168 5.13 -0.59 11.10
CA LEU A 168 3.93 -0.13 11.82
C LEU A 168 2.85 -1.22 11.88
N PHE A 169 2.51 -1.81 10.74
CA PHE A 169 1.41 -2.78 10.68
C PHE A 169 1.82 -4.17 11.15
N ILE A 170 3.00 -4.67 10.80
CA ILE A 170 3.47 -5.99 11.24
C ILE A 170 3.72 -6.00 12.75
N PHE A 171 4.49 -5.03 13.28
CA PHE A 171 4.74 -4.99 14.72
C PHE A 171 3.52 -4.54 15.51
N GLY A 172 2.67 -3.68 14.95
CA GLY A 172 1.36 -3.37 15.51
C GLY A 172 0.51 -4.63 15.68
N GLY A 173 0.38 -5.43 14.62
CA GLY A 173 -0.31 -6.72 14.67
C GLY A 173 0.35 -7.70 15.66
N TYR A 174 1.68 -7.80 15.67
CA TYR A 174 2.43 -8.67 16.57
C TYR A 174 2.24 -8.29 18.04
N CYS A 175 2.32 -7.00 18.39
CA CYS A 175 2.18 -6.55 19.77
C CYS A 175 0.73 -6.60 20.26
N PHE A 176 -0.22 -6.16 19.42
CA PHE A 176 -1.63 -6.02 19.83
C PHE A 176 -2.50 -7.21 19.47
N GLY A 177 -2.13 -8.00 18.46
CA GLY A 177 -2.92 -9.14 17.98
C GLY A 177 -3.17 -10.21 19.03
N ASN A 178 -2.28 -10.35 20.02
CA ASN A 178 -2.43 -11.31 21.12
C ASN A 178 -3.32 -10.84 22.28
N LEU A 179 -3.73 -9.57 22.30
CA LEU A 179 -4.64 -9.08 23.35
C LEU A 179 -6.00 -9.78 23.24
N SER A 180 -6.55 -10.19 24.38
CA SER A 180 -7.85 -10.89 24.42
C SER A 180 -8.97 -10.09 23.76
N ILE A 181 -8.96 -8.77 23.88
CA ILE A 181 -9.92 -7.86 23.26
C ILE A 181 -9.80 -7.92 21.73
N VAL A 182 -8.57 -7.90 21.21
CA VAL A 182 -8.29 -7.94 19.77
C VAL A 182 -8.67 -9.30 19.19
N LYS A 183 -8.30 -10.41 19.87
CA LYS A 183 -8.68 -11.76 19.44
C LYS A 183 -10.19 -11.96 19.37
N ARG A 184 -10.92 -11.47 20.37
CA ARG A 184 -12.41 -11.60 20.42
C ARG A 184 -13.10 -10.74 19.37
N ASN A 185 -12.49 -9.65 18.95
CA ASN A 185 -13.08 -8.67 18.02
C ASN A 185 -12.18 -8.42 16.80
N PHE A 186 -11.48 -9.48 16.33
CA PHE A 186 -10.46 -9.34 15.28
C PHE A 186 -11.03 -8.67 14.03
N THR A 187 -12.21 -9.08 13.59
CA THR A 187 -12.94 -8.50 12.46
C THR A 187 -13.22 -7.01 12.67
N LEU A 188 -13.63 -6.59 13.88
CA LEU A 188 -13.82 -5.18 14.22
C LEU A 188 -12.53 -4.38 14.15
N VAL A 189 -11.41 -4.96 14.59
CA VAL A 189 -10.09 -4.32 14.51
C VAL A 189 -9.67 -4.14 13.05
N ILE A 190 -9.89 -5.13 12.19
CA ILE A 190 -9.63 -5.02 10.75
C ILE A 190 -10.45 -3.88 10.14
N PHE A 191 -11.76 -3.83 10.41
CA PHE A 191 -12.61 -2.74 9.92
C PHE A 191 -12.18 -1.38 10.45
N ALA A 192 -11.75 -1.30 11.72
CA ALA A 192 -11.21 -0.06 12.29
C ALA A 192 -9.93 0.39 11.56
N ILE A 193 -9.02 -0.53 11.25
CA ILE A 193 -7.80 -0.23 10.48
C ILE A 193 -8.16 0.29 9.09
N ILE A 194 -9.06 -0.40 8.37
CA ILE A 194 -9.54 0.03 7.06
C ILE A 194 -10.16 1.43 7.14
N PHE A 195 -11.04 1.65 8.12
CA PHE A 195 -11.71 2.95 8.30
C PHE A 195 -10.71 4.07 8.60
N ILE A 196 -9.77 3.84 9.53
CA ILE A 196 -8.73 4.82 9.88
C ILE A 196 -7.83 5.11 8.68
N SER A 197 -7.49 4.09 7.87
CA SER A 197 -6.65 4.24 6.68
C SER A 197 -7.34 5.09 5.60
N ILE A 198 -8.66 4.95 5.43
CA ILE A 198 -9.45 5.70 4.43
C ILE A 198 -9.75 7.14 4.92
N LEU A 199 -9.85 7.36 6.21
CA LEU A 199 -10.28 8.62 6.82
C LEU A 199 -9.48 9.86 6.33
N PRO A 200 -8.13 9.83 6.26
CA PRO A 200 -7.36 10.97 5.75
C PRO A 200 -7.73 11.34 4.30
N GLY A 201 -7.96 10.35 3.44
CA GLY A 201 -8.38 10.57 2.06
C GLY A 201 -9.76 11.23 1.95
N VAL A 202 -10.70 10.78 2.76
CA VAL A 202 -12.06 11.37 2.83
C VAL A 202 -12.01 12.80 3.37
N ILE A 203 -11.23 13.04 4.44
CA ILE A 203 -11.07 14.40 5.02
C ILE A 203 -10.51 15.36 3.96
N GLU A 204 -9.45 14.95 3.26
CA GLU A 204 -8.84 15.79 2.23
C GLU A 204 -9.79 16.06 1.06
N TYR A 205 -10.54 15.04 0.61
CA TYR A 205 -11.57 15.20 -0.43
C TYR A 205 -12.67 16.20 -0.02
N VAL A 206 -13.17 16.11 1.22
CA VAL A 206 -14.19 17.03 1.75
C VAL A 206 -13.62 18.44 1.89
N ARG A 207 -12.36 18.58 2.32
CA ARG A 207 -11.67 19.86 2.46
C ARG A 207 -11.49 20.57 1.12
N GLN A 208 -11.09 19.83 0.08
CA GLN A 208 -10.94 20.37 -1.27
C GLN A 208 -12.27 20.83 -1.86
N ARG A 209 -13.36 20.08 -1.63
CA ARG A 209 -14.70 20.51 -2.08
C ARG A 209 -15.17 21.83 -1.44
N ARG A 210 -14.72 22.14 -0.23
CA ARG A 210 -15.08 23.40 0.46
C ARG A 210 -14.23 24.60 -0.01
N GLN A 211 -13.19 24.38 -0.77
CA GLN A 211 -12.30 25.44 -1.28
C GLN A 211 -12.55 25.81 -2.76
N ILE A 212 -13.52 25.15 -3.40
CA ILE A 212 -13.97 25.52 -4.75
C ILE A 212 -15.18 26.45 -4.57
N PRO A 213 -15.06 27.76 -4.87
CA PRO A 213 -16.15 28.72 -4.82
C PRO A 213 -17.21 28.43 -5.87
#